data_d3d37ef54210f5c150a45fe42c4482b2
#
_entry.id   d3d37ef54210f5c150a45fe42c4482b2
#
_cell.length_a   1.000
_cell.length_b   1.000
_cell.length_c   1.000
_cell.angle_alpha   90.00
_cell.angle_beta   90.00
_cell.angle_gamma   90.00
#
_symmetry.space_group_name_H-M   'P 1'
#
loop_
_entity.id
_entity.type
_entity.pdbx_description
1 polymer ?
#
loop_
_entity_poly.entity_id
_entity_poly.type
_entity_poly.pdbx_seq_one_letter_code
_entity_poly.pdbx_strand_id
1 'polypeptide(L)'
;MVSTSGLHLTISGIVQGVGYRQWFRRQALARALSGWVRNRADETVEAVIEGDAVAVEDVLRVAMTGPLGAKVDRIDRRPATAEEMAGIKAGEMEIRPTG
;
A
#
# COMPACT_ATOMS: atom_id res chain seq x y z
N MET A 1 2.65 -24.58 -0.74
CA MET A 1 1.84 -23.76 -1.64
C MET A 1 1.93 -22.30 -1.21
N VAL A 2 2.30 -21.45 -2.13
CA VAL A 2 2.35 -20.02 -1.87
C VAL A 2 0.93 -19.48 -1.95
N SER A 3 0.44 -18.89 -0.86
CA SER A 3 -0.85 -18.21 -0.91
C SER A 3 -0.62 -16.74 -1.24
N THR A 4 -1.41 -16.24 -2.18
CA THR A 4 -1.45 -14.81 -2.45
C THR A 4 -2.49 -14.20 -1.54
N SER A 5 -2.19 -13.01 -1.04
CA SER A 5 -3.11 -12.27 -0.19
C SER A 5 -3.35 -10.89 -0.80
N GLY A 6 -4.61 -10.52 -0.91
CA GLY A 6 -4.96 -9.16 -1.24
C GLY A 6 -5.38 -8.44 0.03
N LEU A 7 -4.69 -7.36 0.36
CA LEU A 7 -4.99 -6.54 1.53
C LEU A 7 -5.30 -5.12 1.14
N HIS A 8 -6.28 -4.56 1.83
CA HIS A 8 -6.58 -3.13 1.78
C HIS A 8 -5.95 -2.48 3.01
N LEU A 9 -5.24 -1.38 2.79
CA LEU A 9 -4.55 -0.64 3.85
C LEU A 9 -5.07 0.79 3.90
N THR A 10 -5.30 1.27 5.12
CA THR A 10 -5.53 2.70 5.37
C THR A 10 -4.43 3.19 6.27
N ILE A 11 -3.62 4.10 5.78
CA ILE A 11 -2.43 4.60 6.46
C ILE A 11 -2.72 6.01 6.94
N SER A 12 -2.66 6.20 8.25
CA SER A 12 -3.02 7.46 8.90
C SER A 12 -1.81 8.11 9.54
N GLY A 13 -1.82 9.44 9.60
CA GLY A 13 -0.75 10.23 10.17
C GLY A 13 -0.30 11.33 9.23
N ILE A 14 0.94 11.75 9.32
CA ILE A 14 1.55 12.69 8.38
C ILE A 14 2.10 11.88 7.22
N VAL A 15 1.24 11.63 6.23
CA VAL A 15 1.54 10.71 5.11
C VAL A 15 1.26 11.33 3.74
N GLN A 16 0.69 12.54 3.69
CA GLN A 16 0.52 13.27 2.44
C GLN A 16 1.48 14.47 2.40
N GLY A 17 1.94 14.82 1.20
CA GLY A 17 2.87 15.90 1.03
C GLY A 17 4.31 15.58 1.42
N VAL A 18 4.61 14.31 1.68
CA VAL A 18 5.94 13.84 2.12
C VAL A 18 6.51 12.76 1.20
N GLY A 19 5.87 12.53 0.05
CA GLY A 19 6.34 11.53 -0.91
C GLY A 19 6.01 10.09 -0.54
N TYR A 20 5.02 9.88 0.35
CA TYR A 20 4.68 8.54 0.83
C TYR A 20 4.27 7.59 -0.29
N ARG A 21 3.41 8.00 -1.22
CA ARG A 21 2.91 7.14 -2.31
C ARG A 21 4.04 6.63 -3.19
N GLN A 22 4.97 7.49 -3.61
CA GLN A 22 6.11 7.11 -4.44
C GLN A 22 7.05 6.16 -3.67
N TRP A 23 7.30 6.48 -2.41
CA TRP A 23 8.13 5.66 -1.55
C TRP A 23 7.49 4.27 -1.36
N PHE A 24 6.17 4.23 -1.06
CA PHE A 24 5.44 2.99 -0.87
C PHE A 24 5.47 2.13 -2.14
N ARG A 25 5.28 2.77 -3.29
CA ARG A 25 5.36 2.09 -4.58
C ARG A 25 6.71 1.40 -4.76
N ARG A 26 7.80 2.08 -4.45
CA ARG A 26 9.13 1.48 -4.56
C ARG A 26 9.30 0.31 -3.60
N GLN A 27 8.80 0.44 -2.38
CA GLN A 27 8.89 -0.63 -1.39
C GLN A 27 8.11 -1.86 -1.82
N ALA A 28 6.92 -1.67 -2.36
CA ALA A 28 6.08 -2.76 -2.84
C ALA A 28 6.71 -3.47 -4.04
N LEU A 29 7.19 -2.71 -5.01
CA LEU A 29 7.83 -3.28 -6.20
C LEU A 29 9.12 -4.02 -5.86
N ALA A 30 9.90 -3.54 -4.91
CA ALA A 30 11.12 -4.21 -4.46
C ALA A 30 10.82 -5.60 -3.87
N ARG A 31 9.58 -5.82 -3.44
CA ARG A 31 9.13 -7.09 -2.87
C ARG A 31 8.23 -7.89 -3.81
N ALA A 32 8.22 -7.52 -5.08
CA ALA A 32 7.43 -8.17 -6.13
C ALA A 32 5.92 -8.16 -5.81
N LEU A 33 5.44 -7.13 -5.12
CA LEU A 33 4.02 -6.94 -4.86
C LEU A 33 3.38 -6.13 -5.98
N SER A 34 2.09 -6.34 -6.17
CA SER A 34 1.27 -5.65 -7.17
C SER A 34 0.12 -4.95 -6.47
N GLY A 35 -0.43 -3.93 -7.08
CA GLY A 35 -1.57 -3.24 -6.51
C GLY A 35 -1.65 -1.78 -6.94
N TRP A 36 -2.16 -0.95 -6.03
CA TRP A 36 -2.28 0.48 -6.26
C TRP A 36 -2.24 1.25 -4.93
N VAL A 37 -1.97 2.53 -5.02
CA VAL A 37 -1.90 3.42 -3.87
C VAL A 37 -2.41 4.81 -4.28
N ARG A 38 -3.13 5.47 -3.38
CA ARG A 38 -3.64 6.82 -3.63
C ARG A 38 -3.81 7.60 -2.33
N ASN A 39 -3.85 8.92 -2.46
CA ASN A 39 -4.28 9.78 -1.36
C ASN A 39 -5.81 9.76 -1.26
N ARG A 40 -6.31 9.93 -0.04
CA ARG A 40 -7.75 10.10 0.20
C ARG A 40 -8.01 11.55 0.64
N ALA A 41 -9.26 11.97 0.48
CA ALA A 41 -9.66 13.32 0.86
C ALA A 41 -9.56 13.57 2.37
N ASP A 42 -9.59 12.51 3.17
CA ASP A 42 -9.47 12.59 4.63
C ASP A 42 -8.02 12.61 5.12
N GLU A 43 -7.07 12.87 4.22
CA GLU A 43 -5.63 12.96 4.47
C GLU A 43 -4.94 11.63 4.73
N THR A 44 -5.65 10.49 4.62
CA THR A 44 -5.02 9.18 4.70
C THR A 44 -4.45 8.77 3.33
N VAL A 45 -3.60 7.75 3.35
CA VAL A 45 -3.16 7.06 2.14
C VAL A 45 -3.83 5.69 2.12
N GLU A 46 -4.43 5.36 0.99
CA GLU A 46 -5.08 4.06 0.79
C GLU A 46 -4.24 3.23 -0.18
N ALA A 47 -4.08 1.96 0.13
CA ALA A 47 -3.35 1.05 -0.75
C ALA A 47 -4.05 -0.32 -0.78
N VAL A 48 -3.94 -0.97 -1.94
CA VAL A 48 -4.31 -2.37 -2.08
C VAL A 48 -3.08 -3.08 -2.61
N ILE A 49 -2.69 -4.16 -1.95
CA ILE A 49 -1.50 -4.91 -2.33
C ILE A 49 -1.83 -6.39 -2.40
N GLU A 50 -1.19 -7.09 -3.33
CA GLU A 50 -1.28 -8.54 -3.41
C GLU A 50 0.08 -9.13 -3.76
N GLY A 51 0.30 -10.35 -3.32
CA GLY A 51 1.52 -11.09 -3.60
C GLY A 51 1.76 -12.13 -2.54
N ASP A 52 3.00 -12.57 -2.45
CA ASP A 52 3.41 -13.54 -1.45
C ASP A 52 3.14 -13.01 -0.03
N ALA A 53 2.55 -13.86 0.81
CA ALA A 53 2.15 -13.44 2.16
C ALA A 53 3.32 -12.93 3.00
N VAL A 54 4.50 -13.52 2.86
CA VAL A 54 5.68 -13.04 3.59
C VAL A 54 6.09 -11.65 3.12
N ALA A 55 6.05 -11.42 1.81
CA ALA A 55 6.38 -10.11 1.25
C ALA A 55 5.37 -9.04 1.68
N VAL A 56 4.08 -9.42 1.75
CA VAL A 56 3.02 -8.52 2.24
C VAL A 56 3.30 -8.09 3.68
N GLU A 57 3.60 -9.04 4.57
CA GLU A 57 3.90 -8.70 5.96
C GLU A 57 5.16 -7.85 6.07
N ASP A 58 6.15 -8.09 5.21
CA ASP A 58 7.37 -7.31 5.23
C ASP A 58 7.14 -5.86 4.81
N VAL A 59 6.35 -5.63 3.77
CA VAL A 59 6.04 -4.26 3.35
C VAL A 59 5.20 -3.53 4.40
N LEU A 60 4.30 -4.24 5.10
CA LEU A 60 3.53 -3.64 6.19
C LEU A 60 4.44 -3.14 7.29
N ARG A 61 5.47 -3.90 7.62
CA ARG A 61 6.44 -3.51 8.65
C ARG A 61 7.17 -2.23 8.26
N VAL A 62 7.68 -2.12 7.04
CA VAL A 62 8.38 -0.90 6.63
C VAL A 62 7.42 0.27 6.42
N ALA A 63 6.17 0.00 6.04
CA ALA A 63 5.17 1.03 5.83
C ALA A 63 4.89 1.82 7.10
N MET A 64 5.03 1.21 8.28
CA MET A 64 4.88 1.90 9.56
C MET A 64 5.96 2.94 9.80
N THR A 65 7.12 2.81 9.19
CA THR A 65 8.19 3.80 9.27
C THR A 65 7.95 4.94 8.29
N GLY A 66 7.64 4.62 7.06
CA GLY A 66 7.48 5.60 5.99
C GLY A 66 8.78 6.26 5.56
N PRO A 67 8.70 7.17 4.60
CA PRO A 67 9.86 7.95 4.16
C PRO A 67 10.22 9.02 5.17
N LEU A 68 11.38 9.64 4.97
CA LEU A 68 11.79 10.79 5.77
C LEU A 68 10.72 11.89 5.69
N GLY A 69 10.34 12.42 6.83
CA GLY A 69 9.29 13.45 6.92
C GLY A 69 7.89 12.88 7.18
N ALA A 70 7.69 11.59 7.01
CA ALA A 70 6.42 10.97 7.34
C ALA A 70 6.36 10.64 8.83
N LYS A 71 5.13 10.61 9.35
CA LYS A 71 4.86 10.14 10.70
C LYS A 71 3.61 9.29 10.62
N VAL A 72 3.78 7.98 10.66
CA VAL A 72 2.66 7.05 10.56
C VAL A 72 2.11 6.80 11.96
N ASP A 73 0.83 7.10 12.14
CA ASP A 73 0.15 6.86 13.43
C ASP A 73 -0.35 5.43 13.52
N ARG A 74 -0.93 4.94 12.42
CA ARG A 74 -1.42 3.55 12.37
C ARG A 74 -1.67 3.13 10.93
N ILE A 75 -1.72 1.82 10.73
CA ILE A 75 -2.16 1.21 9.48
C ILE A 75 -3.29 0.25 9.82
N ASP A 76 -4.48 0.53 9.29
CA ASP A 76 -5.62 -0.37 9.39
C ASP A 76 -5.58 -1.31 8.18
N ARG A 77 -5.70 -2.59 8.42
CA ARG A 77 -5.63 -3.61 7.38
C ARG A 77 -6.86 -4.50 7.40
N ARG A 78 -7.32 -4.88 6.23
CA ARG A 78 -8.39 -5.85 6.05
C ARG A 78 -8.22 -6.56 4.71
N PRO A 79 -8.88 -7.71 4.50
CA PRO A 79 -8.86 -8.33 3.18
C PRO A 79 -9.43 -7.36 2.13
N ALA A 80 -8.79 -7.31 0.97
CA ALA A 80 -9.28 -6.52 -0.14
C ALA A 80 -10.50 -7.18 -0.78
N THR A 81 -11.44 -6.36 -1.24
CA THR A 81 -12.61 -6.86 -1.96
C THR A 81 -12.24 -7.16 -3.41
N ALA A 82 -13.09 -7.94 -4.09
CA ALA A 82 -12.90 -8.21 -5.51
C ALA A 82 -12.87 -6.92 -6.34
N GLU A 83 -13.71 -5.95 -5.96
CA GLU A 83 -13.76 -4.66 -6.64
C GLU A 83 -12.44 -3.88 -6.45
N GLU A 84 -11.88 -3.92 -5.25
CA GLU A 84 -10.61 -3.26 -4.97
C GLU A 84 -9.44 -3.94 -5.69
N MET A 85 -9.53 -5.23 -5.92
CA MET A 85 -8.52 -6.01 -6.65
C MET A 85 -8.64 -5.88 -8.16
N ALA A 86 -9.77 -5.40 -8.65
CA ALA A 86 -10.01 -5.29 -10.08
C ALA A 86 -9.02 -4.32 -10.73
N GLY A 87 -8.48 -4.70 -11.87
CA GLY A 87 -7.54 -3.87 -12.63
C GLY A 87 -6.10 -3.95 -12.16
N ILE A 88 -5.81 -4.70 -11.09
CA ILE A 88 -4.44 -4.92 -10.66
C ILE A 88 -3.73 -5.82 -11.67
N LYS A 89 -2.55 -5.39 -12.11
CA LYS A 89 -1.72 -6.15 -13.04
C LYS A 89 -0.48 -6.65 -12.32
N ALA A 90 -0.15 -7.91 -12.52
CA ALA A 90 1.02 -8.52 -11.91
C ALA A 90 2.28 -7.71 -12.23
N GLY A 91 3.07 -7.42 -11.20
CA GLY A 91 4.31 -6.67 -11.35
C GLY A 91 4.15 -5.16 -11.43
N GLU A 92 2.92 -4.65 -11.31
CA GLU A 92 2.66 -3.21 -11.36
C GLU A 92 2.10 -2.71 -10.04
N MET A 93 2.56 -1.52 -9.65
CA MET A 93 2.07 -0.81 -8.48
C MET A 93 1.65 0.59 -8.95
N GLU A 94 0.37 0.76 -9.18
CA GLU A 94 -0.17 1.98 -9.76
C GLU A 94 -0.37 3.08 -8.72
N ILE A 95 -0.02 4.32 -9.07
CA ILE A 95 -0.40 5.47 -8.26
C ILE A 95 -1.66 6.04 -8.89
N ARG A 96 -2.76 6.00 -8.17
CA ARG A 96 -4.06 6.46 -8.63
C ARG A 96 -4.36 7.87 -8.16
N PRO A 97 -5.25 8.60 -8.86
CA PRO A 97 -5.69 9.92 -8.41
C PRO A 97 -6.32 9.87 -7.02
N THR A 98 -6.29 11.01 -6.32
CA THR A 98 -6.95 11.16 -5.03
C THR A 98 -8.43 10.82 -5.13
N GLY A 99 -8.87 10.01 -4.22
CA GLY A 99 -10.26 9.54 -4.24
C GLY A 99 -10.94 9.52 -2.89
#